data_b3e4f7a5c5e6c8003b26c9df32aa5685
#
_entry.id   b3e4f7a5c5e6c8003b26c9df32aa5685
#
_cell.length_a   1.000
_cell.length_b   1.000
_cell.length_c   1.000
_cell.angle_alpha   90.00
_cell.angle_beta   90.00
_cell.angle_gamma   90.00
#
_symmetry.space_group_name_H-M   'P 1'
#
loop_
_entity.id
_entity.type
_entity.pdbx_description
1 polymer ?
#
loop_
_entity_poly.entity_id
_entity_poly.type
_entity_poly.pdbx_seq_one_letter_code
_entity_poly.pdbx_strand_id
1 'polypeptide(L)'
;MPKSDHILVKELENNEGYKTGFIILNSPETLNSLTLDMVKGTLDQLKEWADDPYLAAVSIEGAGEKAFCAGGDIRALYESMLQHPGGPNPFCEEFFEQEYRLDYMIHTYPKPVICWVDGLAMGGGVGLVLGSDFKLSTERTGFAMPEIGVGLF
;
A
#
# COMPACT_ATOMS: atom_id res chain seq x y z
N MET A 1 5.31 13.41 -12.24
CA MET A 1 4.84 12.22 -12.98
C MET A 1 3.33 12.19 -12.90
N PRO A 2 2.57 11.68 -13.88
CA PRO A 2 1.13 11.51 -13.70
C PRO A 2 0.91 10.59 -12.46
N LYS A 3 0.03 11.01 -11.54
CA LYS A 3 -0.37 10.17 -10.40
C LYS A 3 -0.96 8.89 -10.98
N SER A 4 -0.59 7.73 -10.42
CA SER A 4 -1.14 6.45 -10.85
C SER A 4 -2.67 6.47 -10.71
N ASP A 5 -3.41 6.07 -11.73
CA ASP A 5 -4.87 5.95 -11.66
C ASP A 5 -5.32 4.88 -10.64
N HIS A 6 -4.36 4.07 -10.17
CA HIS A 6 -4.58 2.99 -9.19
C HIS A 6 -4.49 3.44 -7.73
N ILE A 7 -4.17 4.72 -7.46
CA ILE A 7 -4.32 5.32 -6.13
C ILE A 7 -5.14 6.60 -6.25
N LEU A 8 -6.05 6.80 -5.31
CA LEU A 8 -6.76 8.06 -5.16
C LEU A 8 -6.21 8.79 -3.94
N VAL A 9 -5.86 10.04 -4.14
CA VAL A 9 -5.35 10.91 -3.08
C VAL A 9 -6.38 11.98 -2.78
N LYS A 10 -6.72 12.15 -1.51
CA LYS A 10 -7.65 13.17 -1.02
C LYS A 10 -7.07 13.84 0.22
N GLU A 11 -7.47 15.08 0.44
CA GLU A 11 -7.20 15.81 1.68
C GLU A 11 -8.52 16.33 2.23
N LEU A 12 -8.73 16.16 3.52
CA LEU A 12 -9.85 16.78 4.24
C LEU A 12 -9.28 17.77 5.24
N GLU A 13 -9.70 19.02 5.13
CA GLU A 13 -9.30 20.10 6.01
C GLU A 13 -10.35 20.34 7.10
N ASN A 14 -9.91 20.54 8.33
CA ASN A 14 -10.77 20.92 9.44
C ASN A 14 -10.93 22.46 9.53
N ASN A 15 -11.77 22.93 10.48
CA ASN A 15 -12.03 24.37 10.66
C ASN A 15 -10.81 25.18 11.16
N GLU A 16 -9.73 24.52 11.58
CA GLU A 16 -8.50 25.15 12.07
C GLU A 16 -7.39 25.16 11.01
N GLY A 17 -7.67 24.65 9.79
CA GLY A 17 -6.73 24.61 8.68
C GLY A 17 -5.81 23.38 8.68
N TYR A 18 -5.99 22.42 9.59
CA TYR A 18 -5.26 21.15 9.56
C TYR A 18 -5.92 20.15 8.65
N LYS A 19 -5.11 19.34 7.98
CA LYS A 19 -5.54 18.35 7.00
C LYS A 19 -5.31 16.93 7.48
N THR A 20 -6.17 16.04 7.04
CA THR A 20 -5.92 14.59 7.03
C THR A 20 -5.79 14.16 5.57
N GLY A 21 -4.68 13.50 5.24
CA GLY A 21 -4.44 12.94 3.92
C GLY A 21 -5.01 11.53 3.83
N PHE A 22 -5.62 11.19 2.70
CA PHE A 22 -6.15 9.86 2.41
C PHE A 22 -5.48 9.31 1.17
N ILE A 23 -4.88 8.14 1.29
CA ILE A 23 -4.39 7.31 0.18
C ILE A 23 -5.32 6.12 0.07
N ILE A 24 -6.03 6.01 -1.05
CA ILE A 24 -6.95 4.92 -1.31
C ILE A 24 -6.37 4.06 -2.42
N LEU A 25 -6.05 2.80 -2.11
CA LEU A 25 -5.65 1.79 -3.08
C LEU A 25 -6.85 1.50 -3.96
N ASN A 26 -6.77 1.78 -5.26
CA ASN A 26 -7.93 1.82 -6.16
C ASN A 26 -7.82 0.84 -7.32
N SER A 27 -7.84 -0.44 -6.99
CA SER A 27 -7.93 -1.54 -7.95
C SER A 27 -8.81 -2.67 -7.37
N PRO A 28 -10.09 -2.38 -7.06
CA PRO A 28 -10.97 -3.33 -6.35
C PRO A 28 -11.21 -4.63 -7.13
N GLU A 29 -11.09 -4.63 -8.45
CA GLU A 29 -11.20 -5.80 -9.32
C GLU A 29 -10.05 -6.80 -9.10
N THR A 30 -8.88 -6.34 -8.64
CA THR A 30 -7.72 -7.17 -8.25
C THR A 30 -7.58 -7.29 -6.74
N LEU A 31 -8.63 -6.96 -5.97
CA LEU A 31 -8.60 -6.90 -4.52
C LEU A 31 -7.53 -5.93 -3.98
N ASN A 32 -7.32 -4.82 -4.69
CA ASN A 32 -6.31 -3.81 -4.39
C ASN A 32 -4.90 -4.38 -4.27
N SER A 33 -4.55 -5.36 -5.13
CA SER A 33 -3.18 -5.88 -5.18
C SER A 33 -2.19 -4.78 -5.57
N LEU A 34 -1.05 -4.74 -4.89
CA LEU A 34 -0.03 -3.70 -5.06
C LEU A 34 0.70 -3.89 -6.38
N THR A 35 0.51 -2.97 -7.30
CA THR A 35 1.38 -2.81 -8.47
C THR A 35 2.59 -1.96 -8.10
N LEU A 36 3.67 -2.05 -8.88
CA LEU A 36 4.85 -1.19 -8.69
C LEU A 36 4.50 0.29 -8.74
N ASP A 37 3.57 0.68 -9.62
CA ASP A 37 3.11 2.06 -9.74
C ASP A 37 2.31 2.53 -8.52
N MET A 38 1.48 1.65 -7.92
CA MET A 38 0.80 1.95 -6.66
C MET A 38 1.78 2.17 -5.52
N VAL A 39 2.78 1.30 -5.40
CA VAL A 39 3.83 1.41 -4.37
C VAL A 39 4.59 2.71 -4.53
N LYS A 40 5.08 3.02 -5.73
CA LYS A 40 5.80 4.27 -6.02
C LYS A 40 4.93 5.51 -5.78
N GLY A 41 3.68 5.48 -6.26
CA GLY A 41 2.74 6.59 -6.08
C GLY A 41 2.45 6.87 -4.60
N THR A 42 2.30 5.83 -3.79
CA THR A 42 2.11 5.94 -2.35
C THR A 42 3.35 6.51 -1.66
N LEU A 43 4.54 6.00 -2.01
CA LEU A 43 5.81 6.53 -1.51
C LEU A 43 5.99 8.02 -1.83
N ASP A 44 5.72 8.42 -3.06
CA ASP A 44 5.89 9.81 -3.48
C ASP A 44 4.88 10.73 -2.79
N GLN A 45 3.64 10.27 -2.59
CA GLN A 45 2.64 11.05 -1.86
C GLN A 45 3.00 11.19 -0.37
N LEU A 46 3.49 10.12 0.26
CA LEU A 46 3.95 10.18 1.66
C LEU A 46 5.13 11.15 1.81
N LYS A 47 6.10 11.15 0.87
CA LYS A 47 7.22 12.11 0.88
C LYS A 47 6.74 13.54 0.77
N GLU A 48 5.79 13.82 -0.15
CA GLU A 48 5.21 15.16 -0.32
C GLU A 48 4.56 15.65 0.98
N TRP A 49 3.85 14.78 1.68
CA TRP A 49 3.12 15.12 2.90
C TRP A 49 3.98 15.13 4.17
N ALA A 50 5.16 14.50 4.16
CA ALA A 50 6.02 14.43 5.34
C ALA A 50 6.38 15.82 5.87
N ASP A 51 6.68 16.75 4.96
CA ASP A 51 7.13 18.11 5.28
C ASP A 51 5.98 19.15 5.32
N ASP A 52 4.72 18.76 5.03
CA ASP A 52 3.58 19.69 5.11
C ASP A 52 3.20 19.96 6.57
N PRO A 53 3.41 21.17 7.11
CA PRO A 53 3.12 21.47 8.52
C PRO A 53 1.63 21.47 8.85
N TYR A 54 0.76 21.52 7.85
CA TYR A 54 -0.69 21.50 8.02
C TYR A 54 -1.28 20.09 7.93
N LEU A 55 -0.53 19.11 7.47
CA LEU A 55 -0.98 17.72 7.47
C LEU A 55 -0.78 17.09 8.86
N ALA A 56 -1.87 16.73 9.52
CA ALA A 56 -1.88 16.19 10.87
C ALA A 56 -1.75 14.67 10.93
N ALA A 57 -2.30 13.96 9.93
CA ALA A 57 -2.30 12.49 9.88
C ALA A 57 -2.51 11.99 8.45
N VAL A 58 -2.22 10.71 8.23
CA VAL A 58 -2.48 10.00 6.97
C VAL A 58 -3.37 8.80 7.24
N SER A 59 -4.39 8.58 6.40
CA SER A 59 -5.18 7.36 6.33
C SER A 59 -4.84 6.58 5.06
N ILE A 60 -4.64 5.26 5.18
CA ILE A 60 -4.48 4.34 4.05
C ILE A 60 -5.68 3.39 4.05
N GLU A 61 -6.34 3.27 2.89
CA GLU A 61 -7.60 2.55 2.73
C GLU A 61 -7.60 1.75 1.43
N GLY A 62 -8.46 0.73 1.35
CA GLY A 62 -8.73 0.01 0.11
C GLY A 62 -10.05 0.45 -0.49
N ALA A 63 -10.12 0.62 -1.82
CA ALA A 63 -11.36 0.85 -2.53
C ALA A 63 -12.21 -0.43 -2.60
N GLY A 64 -13.54 -0.26 -2.59
CA GLY A 64 -14.49 -1.38 -2.64
C GLY A 64 -14.73 -2.01 -1.26
N GLU A 65 -15.44 -3.14 -1.26
CA GLU A 65 -15.94 -3.76 -0.01
C GLU A 65 -15.29 -5.13 0.29
N LYS A 66 -14.40 -5.64 -0.58
CA LYS A 66 -13.89 -7.00 -0.47
C LYS A 66 -12.52 -7.07 0.21
N ALA A 67 -11.66 -6.12 -0.05
CA ALA A 67 -10.30 -6.17 0.43
C ALA A 67 -9.73 -4.76 0.69
N PHE A 68 -8.99 -4.65 1.75
CA PHE A 68 -8.05 -3.56 1.95
C PHE A 68 -6.93 -3.65 0.92
N CYS A 69 -6.19 -4.78 0.92
CA CYS A 69 -5.11 -5.05 -0.02
C CYS A 69 -4.75 -6.55 0.00
N ALA A 70 -4.76 -7.19 -1.17
CA ALA A 70 -4.43 -8.61 -1.30
C ALA A 70 -2.92 -8.91 -1.42
N GLY A 71 -2.05 -7.93 -1.17
CA GLY A 71 -0.59 -8.07 -1.29
C GLY A 71 -0.08 -7.69 -2.67
N GLY A 72 1.16 -8.07 -2.98
CA GLY A 72 1.80 -7.75 -4.25
C GLY A 72 1.08 -8.36 -5.47
N ASP A 73 1.25 -7.76 -6.63
CA ASP A 73 0.74 -8.30 -7.90
C ASP A 73 1.54 -9.54 -8.31
N ILE A 74 1.13 -10.70 -7.76
CA ILE A 74 1.77 -12.00 -8.01
C ILE A 74 1.75 -12.37 -9.50
N ARG A 75 0.75 -11.93 -10.26
CA ARG A 75 0.70 -12.20 -11.70
C ARG A 75 1.83 -11.47 -12.42
N ALA A 76 2.02 -10.18 -12.17
CA ALA A 76 3.11 -9.42 -12.77
C ALA A 76 4.48 -9.97 -12.38
N LEU A 77 4.66 -10.35 -11.11
CA LEU A 77 5.89 -11.01 -10.64
C LEU A 77 6.13 -12.33 -11.37
N TYR A 78 5.12 -13.18 -11.48
CA TYR A 78 5.22 -14.46 -12.19
C TYR A 78 5.55 -14.29 -13.69
N GLU A 79 4.85 -13.39 -14.38
CA GLU A 79 5.11 -13.10 -15.79
C GLU A 79 6.56 -12.59 -16.01
N SER A 80 7.05 -11.75 -15.10
CA SER A 80 8.43 -11.30 -15.14
C SER A 80 9.42 -12.44 -14.91
N MET A 81 9.14 -13.37 -14.01
CA MET A 81 9.97 -14.56 -13.77
C MET A 81 10.06 -15.45 -15.02
N LEU A 82 8.99 -15.60 -15.75
CA LEU A 82 9.00 -16.35 -17.02
C LEU A 82 9.88 -15.71 -18.10
N GLN A 83 10.02 -14.40 -18.06
CA GLN A 83 10.88 -13.64 -18.98
C GLN A 83 12.37 -13.69 -18.58
N HIS A 84 12.68 -14.02 -17.32
CA HIS A 84 14.03 -14.04 -16.77
C HIS A 84 14.36 -15.39 -16.11
N PRO A 85 14.28 -16.50 -16.83
CA PRO A 85 14.48 -17.83 -16.25
C PRO A 85 15.92 -18.02 -15.75
N GLY A 86 16.07 -18.25 -14.44
CA GLY A 86 17.36 -18.56 -13.82
C GLY A 86 18.36 -17.42 -13.73
N GLY A 87 17.95 -16.18 -14.04
CA GLY A 87 18.81 -14.99 -14.00
C GLY A 87 18.29 -13.91 -13.07
N PRO A 88 19.01 -12.79 -12.95
CA PRO A 88 18.51 -11.60 -12.28
C PRO A 88 17.16 -11.16 -12.86
N ASN A 89 16.24 -10.78 -12.01
CA ASN A 89 14.94 -10.26 -12.42
C ASN A 89 14.77 -8.80 -11.95
N PRO A 90 15.14 -7.81 -12.79
CA PRO A 90 15.12 -6.40 -12.40
C PRO A 90 13.76 -5.89 -11.95
N PHE A 91 12.68 -6.43 -12.53
CA PHE A 91 11.32 -6.04 -12.12
C PHE A 91 10.99 -6.52 -10.70
N CYS A 92 11.28 -7.79 -10.39
CA CYS A 92 11.05 -8.33 -9.05
C CYS A 92 11.93 -7.62 -8.01
N GLU A 93 13.21 -7.40 -8.35
CA GLU A 93 14.13 -6.69 -7.47
C GLU A 93 13.63 -5.28 -7.16
N GLU A 94 13.23 -4.53 -8.19
CA GLU A 94 12.68 -3.18 -8.04
C GLU A 94 11.36 -3.20 -7.25
N PHE A 95 10.46 -4.14 -7.54
CA PHE A 95 9.18 -4.25 -6.84
C PHE A 95 9.38 -4.43 -5.34
N PHE A 96 10.15 -5.45 -4.92
CA PHE A 96 10.37 -5.72 -3.51
C PHE A 96 11.18 -4.62 -2.82
N GLU A 97 12.15 -4.02 -3.51
CA GLU A 97 12.89 -2.88 -2.96
C GLU A 97 11.95 -1.71 -2.65
N GLN A 98 11.04 -1.38 -3.57
CA GLN A 98 10.11 -0.27 -3.36
C GLN A 98 9.03 -0.61 -2.33
N GLU A 99 8.53 -1.84 -2.31
CA GLU A 99 7.55 -2.31 -1.32
C GLU A 99 8.12 -2.22 0.09
N TYR A 100 9.33 -2.75 0.33
CA TYR A 100 9.97 -2.66 1.66
C TYR A 100 10.36 -1.23 2.04
N ARG A 101 10.69 -0.38 1.08
CA ARG A 101 10.86 1.05 1.33
C ARG A 101 9.57 1.71 1.77
N LEU A 102 8.44 1.31 1.20
CA LEU A 102 7.12 1.79 1.59
C LEU A 102 6.78 1.35 3.02
N ASP A 103 6.96 0.07 3.35
CA ASP A 103 6.73 -0.46 4.69
C ASP A 103 7.59 0.27 5.73
N TYR A 104 8.88 0.46 5.42
CA TYR A 104 9.79 1.20 6.30
C TYR A 104 9.37 2.66 6.45
N MET A 105 8.95 3.31 5.37
CA MET A 105 8.48 4.69 5.41
C MET A 105 7.23 4.85 6.25
N ILE A 106 6.27 3.95 6.13
CA ILE A 106 5.06 3.94 6.97
C ILE A 106 5.44 3.79 8.44
N HIS A 107 6.34 2.84 8.75
CA HIS A 107 6.78 2.56 10.11
C HIS A 107 7.54 3.72 10.77
N THR A 108 8.28 4.50 9.98
CA THR A 108 9.09 5.63 10.49
C THR A 108 8.51 6.99 10.17
N TYR A 109 7.23 7.02 9.76
CA TYR A 109 6.61 8.25 9.28
C TYR A 109 6.52 9.30 10.41
N PRO A 110 6.81 10.60 10.12
CA PRO A 110 6.87 11.62 11.17
C PRO A 110 5.49 12.05 11.70
N LYS A 111 4.40 11.51 11.16
CA LYS A 111 3.01 11.82 11.53
C LYS A 111 2.23 10.53 11.69
N PRO A 112 1.13 10.54 12.47
CA PRO A 112 0.30 9.35 12.63
C PRO A 112 -0.19 8.78 11.31
N VAL A 113 0.05 7.49 11.10
CA VAL A 113 -0.48 6.71 9.97
C VAL A 113 -1.56 5.76 10.48
N ILE A 114 -2.72 5.83 9.85
CA ILE A 114 -3.89 5.03 10.18
C ILE A 114 -4.16 4.10 8.99
N CYS A 115 -4.28 2.80 9.23
CA CYS A 115 -4.81 1.87 8.24
C CYS A 115 -6.27 1.55 8.57
N TRP A 116 -7.19 1.89 7.66
CA TRP A 116 -8.58 1.45 7.71
C TRP A 116 -8.71 0.13 6.95
N VAL A 117 -8.66 -0.97 7.72
CA VAL A 117 -8.58 -2.33 7.17
C VAL A 117 -9.98 -2.92 7.07
N ASP A 118 -10.68 -2.60 6.00
CA ASP A 118 -11.98 -3.19 5.71
C ASP A 118 -11.86 -4.29 4.65
N GLY A 119 -12.30 -5.50 4.97
CA GLY A 119 -12.13 -6.68 4.12
C GLY A 119 -10.75 -7.35 4.28
N LEU A 120 -10.27 -8.01 3.23
CA LEU A 120 -9.05 -8.82 3.27
C LEU A 120 -7.78 -7.98 3.24
N ALA A 121 -6.82 -8.32 4.11
CA ALA A 121 -5.43 -7.85 4.07
C ALA A 121 -4.51 -9.08 3.99
N MET A 122 -3.72 -9.20 2.92
CA MET A 122 -2.88 -10.37 2.69
C MET A 122 -1.47 -9.96 2.24
N GLY A 123 -0.47 -10.75 2.61
CA GLY A 123 0.91 -10.56 2.17
C GLY A 123 1.42 -9.14 2.39
N GLY A 124 1.92 -8.47 1.34
CA GLY A 124 2.35 -7.07 1.39
C GLY A 124 1.28 -6.10 1.89
N GLY A 125 -0.03 -6.41 1.73
CA GLY A 125 -1.11 -5.64 2.35
C GLY A 125 -1.07 -5.68 3.88
N VAL A 126 -0.66 -6.81 4.47
CA VAL A 126 -0.41 -6.91 5.91
C VAL A 126 0.84 -6.11 6.30
N GLY A 127 1.86 -6.05 5.44
CA GLY A 127 3.05 -5.21 5.63
C GLY A 127 2.68 -3.74 5.87
N LEU A 128 1.85 -3.17 5.00
CA LEU A 128 1.35 -1.79 5.16
C LEU A 128 0.64 -1.59 6.50
N VAL A 129 -0.22 -2.55 6.87
CA VAL A 129 -0.98 -2.49 8.14
C VAL A 129 -0.06 -2.55 9.34
N LEU A 130 0.91 -3.47 9.34
CA LEU A 130 1.81 -3.67 10.49
C LEU A 130 2.72 -2.45 10.72
N GLY A 131 3.12 -1.75 9.68
CA GLY A 131 3.92 -0.52 9.77
C GLY A 131 3.16 0.68 10.35
N SER A 132 1.84 0.74 10.24
CA SER A 132 1.03 1.89 10.67
C SER A 132 0.92 2.01 12.19
N ASP A 133 0.66 3.24 12.69
CA ASP A 133 0.46 3.49 14.13
C ASP A 133 -0.89 2.97 14.62
N PHE A 134 -1.94 3.21 13.83
CA PHE A 134 -3.31 2.82 14.16
C PHE A 134 -3.87 1.86 13.12
N LYS A 135 -4.36 0.72 13.59
CA LYS A 135 -4.95 -0.34 12.79
C LYS A 135 -6.42 -0.46 13.15
N LEU A 136 -7.28 0.05 12.28
CA LEU A 136 -8.73 -0.01 12.47
C LEU A 136 -9.29 -1.16 11.64
N SER A 137 -9.87 -2.13 12.30
CA SER A 137 -10.49 -3.30 11.68
C SER A 137 -12.01 -3.24 11.78
N THR A 138 -12.67 -3.90 10.84
CA THR A 138 -14.12 -4.09 10.83
C THR A 138 -14.44 -5.57 11.04
N GLU A 139 -15.70 -5.90 11.15
CA GLU A 139 -16.18 -7.31 11.19
C GLU A 139 -15.89 -8.09 9.89
N ARG A 140 -15.55 -7.40 8.80
CA ARG A 140 -15.15 -8.01 7.52
C ARG A 140 -13.65 -8.23 7.39
N THR A 141 -12.86 -7.73 8.33
CA THR A 141 -11.40 -7.83 8.26
C THR A 141 -10.93 -9.27 8.35
N GLY A 142 -10.14 -9.70 7.40
CA GLY A 142 -9.43 -10.97 7.41
C GLY A 142 -7.95 -10.78 7.11
N PHE A 143 -7.07 -11.36 7.94
CA PHE A 143 -5.62 -11.32 7.73
C PHE A 143 -5.11 -12.68 7.29
N ALA A 144 -4.19 -12.69 6.31
CA ALA A 144 -3.48 -13.88 5.89
C ALA A 144 -2.07 -13.55 5.38
N MET A 145 -1.12 -14.47 5.62
CA MET A 145 0.22 -14.46 5.02
C MET A 145 0.36 -15.74 4.18
N PRO A 146 -0.19 -15.75 2.93
CA PRO A 146 -0.33 -16.95 2.13
C PRO A 146 0.91 -17.26 1.26
N GLU A 147 2.03 -16.60 1.46
CA GLU A 147 3.24 -16.62 0.61
C GLU A 147 3.73 -18.05 0.38
N ILE A 148 3.74 -18.88 1.41
CA ILE A 148 4.15 -20.28 1.30
C ILE A 148 3.27 -21.07 0.30
N GLY A 149 2.01 -20.66 0.13
CA GLY A 149 1.08 -21.30 -0.81
C GLY A 149 1.41 -21.03 -2.28
N VAL A 150 2.19 -19.97 -2.55
CA VAL A 150 2.65 -19.59 -3.90
C VAL A 150 4.17 -19.75 -4.07
N GLY A 151 4.85 -20.34 -3.07
CA GLY A 151 6.29 -20.63 -3.13
C GLY A 151 7.19 -19.42 -2.87
N LEU A 152 6.66 -18.36 -2.27
CA LEU A 152 7.44 -17.23 -1.75
C LEU A 152 7.76 -17.48 -0.27
N PHE A 153 9.08 -17.55 0.05
CA PHE A 153 9.58 -17.75 1.44
C PHE A 153 11.03 -17.28 1.55
#